data_7389e8869633d09ed8c905e40bfcdf97
#
_entry.id   7389e8869633d09ed8c905e40bfcdf97
#
_cell.length_a   1.000
_cell.length_b   1.000
_cell.length_c   1.000
_cell.angle_alpha   90.00
_cell.angle_beta   90.00
_cell.angle_gamma   90.00
#
_symmetry.space_group_name_H-M   'P 1'
#
loop_
_entity.id
_entity.type
_entity.pdbx_description
1 polymer ?
#
loop_
_entity_poly.entity_id
_entity_poly.type
_entity_poly.pdbx_seq_one_letter_code
_entity_poly.pdbx_strand_id
1 'polypeptide(L)'
;MSTIKSTSPDNEPLSHDGNDPINASELLPPDNFASKVKGKKGLARLLKATGYSIEGFKAAYKFEAAFRQVVLLNLALLMVITLIPFGVASKMLLVTASFLSLIVELINTAIEASVDHTSTEQHPLAKIAKDTGSAAQSLALLMMVILWLLPLSNL
;
A
#
# COMPACT_ATOMS: atom_id res chain seq x y z
N MET A 1 48.08 -37.66 43.22
CA MET A 1 47.75 -38.86 42.44
C MET A 1 46.24 -38.99 42.48
N SER A 2 45.55 -38.38 41.57
CA SER A 2 44.09 -38.49 41.42
C SER A 2 43.72 -38.18 39.97
N THR A 3 43.21 -39.17 39.32
CA THR A 3 42.94 -39.25 37.90
C THR A 3 41.59 -38.60 37.61
N ILE A 4 41.56 -37.51 36.83
CA ILE A 4 40.32 -36.92 36.33
C ILE A 4 39.93 -37.64 35.06
N LYS A 5 38.80 -38.32 35.10
CA LYS A 5 38.14 -38.97 33.97
C LYS A 5 37.30 -37.92 33.21
N SER A 6 37.71 -37.55 32.03
CA SER A 6 36.91 -36.73 31.09
C SER A 6 35.88 -37.64 30.40
N THR A 7 34.62 -37.43 30.68
CA THR A 7 33.51 -37.97 29.87
C THR A 7 33.15 -36.90 28.83
N SER A 8 33.36 -37.26 27.58
CA SER A 8 32.87 -36.54 26.39
C SER A 8 31.37 -36.80 26.25
N PRO A 9 30.54 -35.81 26.00
CA PRO A 9 29.16 -36.07 25.63
C PRO A 9 29.11 -36.45 24.13
N ASP A 10 28.49 -37.56 23.89
CA ASP A 10 28.26 -38.14 22.58
C ASP A 10 27.49 -37.20 21.67
N ASN A 11 28.10 -36.83 20.55
CA ASN A 11 27.44 -36.20 19.43
C ASN A 11 26.63 -37.27 18.70
N GLU A 12 25.35 -37.42 19.03
CA GLU A 12 24.40 -38.09 18.14
C GLU A 12 24.16 -37.17 16.94
N PRO A 13 24.37 -37.66 15.70
CA PRO A 13 23.93 -36.90 14.54
C PRO A 13 22.40 -36.99 14.45
N LEU A 14 21.71 -35.87 14.57
CA LEU A 14 20.30 -35.73 14.20
C LEU A 14 20.15 -36.13 12.74
N SER A 15 19.69 -37.36 12.50
CA SER A 15 19.25 -37.81 11.19
C SER A 15 17.97 -37.07 10.82
N HIS A 16 18.12 -35.95 10.08
CA HIS A 16 17.01 -35.31 9.41
C HIS A 16 16.61 -36.20 8.24
N ASP A 17 15.55 -36.95 8.41
CA ASP A 17 14.89 -37.69 7.32
C ASP A 17 14.21 -36.63 6.42
N GLY A 18 14.79 -36.44 5.22
CA GLY A 18 14.49 -35.32 4.31
C GLY A 18 13.15 -35.40 3.58
N ASN A 19 12.18 -36.19 4.07
CA ASN A 19 10.91 -36.44 3.39
C ASN A 19 9.65 -35.98 4.15
N ASP A 20 9.78 -35.37 5.32
CA ASP A 20 8.62 -34.75 5.95
C ASP A 20 8.26 -33.46 5.26
N PRO A 21 7.02 -33.27 4.77
CA PRO A 21 6.60 -32.01 4.17
C PRO A 21 6.71 -30.91 5.22
N ILE A 22 7.63 -29.97 5.01
CA ILE A 22 7.81 -28.82 5.87
C ILE A 22 6.44 -28.14 6.03
N ASN A 23 5.88 -28.23 7.23
CA ASN A 23 4.61 -27.58 7.52
C ASN A 23 4.84 -26.06 7.53
N ALA A 24 4.34 -25.38 6.49
CA ALA A 24 4.49 -23.92 6.32
C ALA A 24 4.00 -23.11 7.54
N SER A 25 3.22 -23.72 8.45
CA SER A 25 2.77 -23.10 9.70
C SER A 25 3.88 -23.01 10.77
N GLU A 26 4.92 -23.85 10.68
CA GLU A 26 6.07 -23.82 11.62
C GLU A 26 7.11 -22.75 11.26
N LEU A 27 7.10 -22.28 10.01
CA LEU A 27 8.02 -21.24 9.53
C LEU A 27 7.57 -19.82 9.86
N LEU A 28 6.33 -19.64 10.34
CA LEU A 28 5.78 -18.34 10.65
C LEU A 28 5.78 -18.12 12.16
N PRO A 29 6.30 -16.97 12.66
CA PRO A 29 6.21 -16.66 14.06
C PRO A 29 4.73 -16.69 14.53
N PRO A 30 4.43 -17.26 15.72
CA PRO A 30 3.06 -17.51 16.19
C PRO A 30 2.18 -16.27 16.34
N ASP A 31 2.77 -15.08 16.37
CA ASP A 31 2.09 -13.79 16.55
C ASP A 31 2.11 -12.87 15.34
N ASN A 32 2.31 -13.42 14.16
CA ASN A 32 2.32 -12.61 12.95
C ASN A 32 0.91 -12.05 12.68
N PHE A 33 0.87 -10.76 12.34
CA PHE A 33 -0.36 -10.01 12.02
C PHE A 33 -1.23 -10.70 10.96
N ALA A 34 -0.61 -11.33 9.97
CA ALA A 34 -1.29 -12.08 8.91
C ALA A 34 -2.05 -13.31 9.44
N SER A 35 -1.57 -13.98 10.49
CA SER A 35 -2.27 -15.11 11.10
C SER A 35 -3.50 -14.67 11.90
N LYS A 36 -3.43 -13.52 12.57
CA LYS A 36 -4.57 -12.94 13.32
C LYS A 36 -5.71 -12.49 12.40
N VAL A 37 -5.38 -12.08 11.17
CA VAL A 37 -6.37 -11.65 10.16
C VAL A 37 -7.02 -12.85 9.45
N LYS A 38 -6.29 -13.93 9.25
CA LYS A 38 -6.74 -15.12 8.51
C LYS A 38 -7.86 -15.92 9.20
N GLY A 39 -8.03 -15.76 10.53
CA GLY A 39 -8.99 -16.52 11.34
C GLY A 39 -10.42 -15.95 11.40
N LYS A 40 -10.69 -14.73 10.88
CA LYS A 40 -12.03 -14.11 10.97
C LYS A 40 -12.77 -14.24 9.65
N LYS A 41 -13.85 -14.98 9.64
CA LYS A 41 -14.68 -15.24 8.45
C LYS A 41 -15.76 -14.15 8.29
N GLY A 42 -16.06 -13.78 7.02
CA GLY A 42 -17.26 -13.03 6.67
C GLY A 42 -17.26 -11.54 7.04
N LEU A 43 -18.39 -11.04 7.51
CA LEU A 43 -18.70 -9.63 7.76
C LEU A 43 -17.71 -8.96 8.75
N ALA A 44 -17.29 -9.66 9.79
CA ALA A 44 -16.31 -9.14 10.76
C ALA A 44 -14.95 -8.82 10.12
N ARG A 45 -14.53 -9.58 9.10
CA ARG A 45 -13.32 -9.31 8.34
C ARG A 45 -13.49 -8.07 7.47
N LEU A 46 -14.66 -7.92 6.85
CA LEU A 46 -14.99 -6.73 6.04
C LEU A 46 -15.00 -5.45 6.88
N LEU A 47 -15.67 -5.48 8.03
CA LEU A 47 -15.71 -4.35 8.97
C LEU A 47 -14.30 -3.96 9.46
N LYS A 48 -13.47 -4.96 9.76
CA LYS A 48 -12.07 -4.72 10.15
C LYS A 48 -11.24 -4.13 9.00
N ALA A 49 -11.45 -4.59 7.76
CA ALA A 49 -10.80 -4.04 6.58
C ALA A 49 -11.20 -2.58 6.34
N THR A 50 -12.48 -2.24 6.52
CA THR A 50 -12.97 -0.84 6.47
C THR A 50 -12.27 0.04 7.51
N GLY A 51 -12.07 -0.47 8.74
CA GLY A 51 -11.29 0.24 9.76
C GLY A 51 -9.88 0.57 9.32
N TYR A 52 -9.17 -0.40 8.75
CA TYR A 52 -7.82 -0.17 8.20
C TYR A 52 -7.81 0.84 7.05
N SER A 53 -8.82 0.81 6.19
CA SER A 53 -8.93 1.80 5.10
C SER A 53 -9.08 3.21 5.64
N ILE A 54 -9.93 3.40 6.66
CA ILE A 54 -10.12 4.71 7.31
C ILE A 54 -8.81 5.19 7.97
N GLU A 55 -8.09 4.30 8.64
CA GLU A 55 -6.80 4.64 9.25
C GLU A 55 -5.76 5.00 8.20
N GLY A 56 -5.71 4.28 7.06
CA GLY A 56 -4.83 4.60 5.94
C GLY A 56 -5.12 5.99 5.36
N PHE A 57 -6.39 6.33 5.13
CA PHE A 57 -6.78 7.68 4.68
C PHE A 57 -6.38 8.76 5.68
N LYS A 58 -6.61 8.54 6.98
CA LYS A 58 -6.21 9.49 8.04
C LYS A 58 -4.70 9.68 8.08
N ALA A 59 -3.93 8.60 7.94
CA ALA A 59 -2.47 8.65 7.92
C ALA A 59 -1.96 9.44 6.71
N ALA A 60 -2.43 9.12 5.50
CA ALA A 60 -2.08 9.86 4.28
C ALA A 60 -2.42 11.36 4.42
N TYR A 61 -3.62 11.69 4.89
CA TYR A 61 -4.03 13.08 5.10
C TYR A 61 -3.18 13.82 6.14
N LYS A 62 -2.79 13.13 7.22
CA LYS A 62 -2.01 13.73 8.31
C LYS A 62 -0.55 13.96 7.92
N PHE A 63 0.06 13.00 7.25
CA PHE A 63 1.51 12.99 7.04
C PHE A 63 1.92 13.49 5.66
N GLU A 64 1.07 13.33 4.62
CA GLU A 64 1.41 13.67 3.24
C GLU A 64 0.78 14.98 2.77
N ALA A 65 1.63 15.96 2.45
CA ALA A 65 1.17 17.25 1.94
C ALA A 65 0.58 17.11 0.52
N ALA A 66 1.19 16.29 -0.33
CA ALA A 66 0.72 16.02 -1.69
C ALA A 66 -0.70 15.41 -1.68
N PHE A 67 -0.96 14.44 -0.81
CA PHE A 67 -2.29 13.86 -0.67
C PHE A 67 -3.35 14.89 -0.31
N ARG A 68 -3.07 15.82 0.63
CA ARG A 68 -4.00 16.91 0.96
C ARG A 68 -4.32 17.79 -0.24
N GLN A 69 -3.30 18.13 -1.04
CA GLN A 69 -3.47 18.96 -2.24
C GLN A 69 -4.33 18.25 -3.29
N VAL A 70 -4.08 16.97 -3.54
CA VAL A 70 -4.87 16.15 -4.48
C VAL A 70 -6.31 16.00 -4.00
N VAL A 71 -6.56 15.82 -2.70
CA VAL A 71 -7.91 15.78 -2.13
C VAL A 71 -8.63 17.11 -2.34
N LEU A 72 -8.00 18.25 -2.02
CA LEU A 72 -8.62 19.57 -2.20
C LEU A 72 -8.91 19.86 -3.67
N LEU A 73 -7.98 19.54 -4.57
CA LEU A 73 -8.19 19.67 -6.02
C LEU A 73 -9.40 18.87 -6.47
N ASN A 74 -9.47 17.59 -6.09
CA ASN A 74 -10.57 16.71 -6.48
C ASN A 74 -11.92 17.16 -5.90
N LEU A 75 -11.96 17.64 -4.66
CA LEU A 75 -13.19 18.22 -4.09
C LEU A 75 -13.69 19.42 -4.89
N ALA A 76 -12.78 20.33 -5.27
CA ALA A 76 -13.13 21.47 -6.12
C ALA A 76 -13.63 21.03 -7.49
N LEU A 77 -12.95 20.08 -8.14
CA LEU A 77 -13.34 19.55 -9.45
C LEU A 77 -14.67 18.80 -9.41
N LEU A 78 -14.94 18.00 -8.38
CA LEU A 78 -16.22 17.31 -8.18
C LEU A 78 -17.36 18.32 -7.96
N MET A 79 -17.11 19.42 -7.25
CA MET A 79 -18.08 20.51 -7.14
C MET A 79 -18.39 21.11 -8.53
N VAL A 80 -17.39 21.38 -9.34
CA VAL A 80 -17.57 21.92 -10.71
C VAL A 80 -18.39 20.97 -11.58
N ILE A 81 -18.17 19.63 -11.49
CA ILE A 81 -18.97 18.63 -12.21
C ILE A 81 -20.48 18.72 -11.88
N THR A 82 -20.84 19.12 -10.67
CA THR A 82 -22.25 19.27 -10.28
C THR A 82 -22.85 20.55 -10.83
N LEU A 83 -22.07 21.61 -10.98
CA LEU A 83 -22.51 22.93 -11.41
C LEU A 83 -22.63 23.06 -12.95
N ILE A 84 -21.75 22.37 -13.69
CA ILE A 84 -21.75 22.45 -15.16
C ILE A 84 -22.63 21.33 -15.74
N PRO A 85 -23.48 21.64 -16.75
CA PRO A 85 -24.41 20.68 -17.37
C PRO A 85 -23.70 19.76 -18.36
N PHE A 86 -22.59 19.12 -17.97
CA PHE A 86 -21.94 18.11 -18.78
C PHE A 86 -22.85 16.92 -19.07
N GLY A 87 -22.71 16.30 -20.22
CA GLY A 87 -23.35 15.01 -20.54
C GLY A 87 -22.93 13.91 -19.58
N VAL A 88 -23.78 12.91 -19.39
CA VAL A 88 -23.57 11.82 -18.42
C VAL A 88 -22.22 11.10 -18.64
N ALA A 89 -21.88 10.79 -19.90
CA ALA A 89 -20.63 10.13 -20.24
C ALA A 89 -19.40 10.96 -19.79
N SER A 90 -19.42 12.26 -20.05
CA SER A 90 -18.36 13.17 -19.61
C SER A 90 -18.25 13.20 -18.08
N LYS A 91 -19.37 13.30 -17.37
CA LYS A 91 -19.39 13.26 -15.89
C LYS A 91 -18.78 11.96 -15.34
N MET A 92 -19.12 10.82 -15.94
CA MET A 92 -18.54 9.53 -15.54
C MET A 92 -17.03 9.49 -15.73
N LEU A 93 -16.52 9.97 -16.87
CA LEU A 93 -15.08 10.02 -17.14
C LEU A 93 -14.35 10.96 -16.17
N LEU A 94 -14.91 12.14 -15.90
CA LEU A 94 -14.31 13.12 -14.98
C LEU A 94 -14.27 12.61 -13.54
N VAL A 95 -15.35 11.96 -13.07
CA VAL A 95 -15.39 11.33 -11.75
C VAL A 95 -14.37 10.19 -11.67
N THR A 96 -14.28 9.35 -12.71
CA THR A 96 -13.29 8.26 -12.76
C THR A 96 -11.87 8.80 -12.69
N ALA A 97 -11.54 9.84 -13.45
CA ALA A 97 -10.22 10.47 -13.41
C ALA A 97 -9.88 11.04 -12.02
N SER A 98 -10.86 11.67 -11.38
CA SER A 98 -10.73 12.19 -10.01
C SER A 98 -10.41 11.07 -9.00
N PHE A 99 -11.16 9.98 -9.00
CA PHE A 99 -10.88 8.86 -8.12
C PHE A 99 -9.56 8.17 -8.44
N LEU A 100 -9.21 8.04 -9.72
CA LEU A 100 -7.95 7.44 -10.13
C LEU A 100 -6.75 8.24 -9.63
N SER A 101 -6.78 9.58 -9.71
CA SER A 101 -5.71 10.42 -9.17
C SER A 101 -5.54 10.26 -7.66
N LEU A 102 -6.63 10.11 -6.91
CA LEU A 102 -6.58 9.84 -5.47
C LEU A 102 -6.03 8.44 -5.15
N ILE A 103 -6.40 7.42 -5.93
CA ILE A 103 -5.90 6.05 -5.77
C ILE A 103 -4.40 6.00 -6.03
N VAL A 104 -3.93 6.61 -7.12
CA VAL A 104 -2.51 6.63 -7.45
C VAL A 104 -1.70 7.38 -6.39
N GLU A 105 -2.22 8.48 -5.85
CA GLU A 105 -1.57 9.21 -4.76
C GLU A 105 -1.48 8.38 -3.48
N LEU A 106 -2.52 7.64 -3.11
CA LEU A 106 -2.47 6.72 -1.97
C LEU A 106 -1.43 5.61 -2.17
N ILE A 107 -1.30 5.08 -3.39
CA ILE A 107 -0.28 4.09 -3.72
C ILE A 107 1.12 4.71 -3.63
N ASN A 108 1.32 5.92 -4.15
CA ASN A 108 2.58 6.64 -4.02
C ASN A 108 2.96 6.86 -2.54
N THR A 109 2.02 7.36 -1.73
CA THR A 109 2.19 7.50 -0.27
C THR A 109 2.62 6.17 0.40
N ALA A 110 2.00 5.05 0.01
CA ALA A 110 2.35 3.74 0.55
C ALA A 110 3.76 3.28 0.13
N ILE A 111 4.16 3.56 -1.12
CA ILE A 111 5.53 3.30 -1.60
C ILE A 111 6.54 4.12 -0.81
N GLU A 112 6.30 5.42 -0.65
CA GLU A 112 7.18 6.32 0.11
C GLU A 112 7.34 5.86 1.55
N ALA A 113 6.24 5.58 2.25
CA ALA A 113 6.27 5.08 3.62
C ALA A 113 7.02 3.74 3.75
N SER A 114 6.87 2.83 2.78
CA SER A 114 7.57 1.55 2.77
C SER A 114 9.07 1.70 2.54
N VAL A 115 9.46 2.59 1.62
CA VAL A 115 10.87 2.88 1.33
C VAL A 115 11.54 3.56 2.52
N ASP A 116 10.89 4.56 3.13
CA ASP A 116 11.46 5.31 4.26
C ASP A 116 11.58 4.46 5.52
N HIS A 117 10.72 3.43 5.67
CA HIS A 117 10.84 2.46 6.76
C HIS A 117 12.01 1.47 6.58
N THR A 118 12.28 1.07 5.34
CA THR A 118 13.29 0.03 5.04
C THR A 118 14.70 0.56 4.88
N SER A 119 14.88 1.83 4.55
CA SER A 119 16.19 2.41 4.30
C SER A 119 16.30 3.81 4.91
N THR A 120 17.12 3.93 5.94
CA THR A 120 17.55 5.23 6.50
C THR A 120 18.69 5.85 5.69
N GLU A 121 19.35 5.07 4.81
CA GLU A 121 20.41 5.51 3.92
C GLU A 121 19.90 5.76 2.50
N GLN A 122 20.53 6.70 1.80
CA GLN A 122 20.18 6.99 0.41
C GLN A 122 20.65 5.85 -0.51
N HIS A 123 19.76 4.87 -0.73
CA HIS A 123 20.02 3.77 -1.65
C HIS A 123 19.48 4.10 -3.05
N PRO A 124 20.23 3.84 -4.16
CA PRO A 124 19.77 4.16 -5.52
C PRO A 124 18.42 3.55 -5.90
N LEU A 125 18.14 2.32 -5.47
CA LEU A 125 16.85 1.66 -5.73
C LEU A 125 15.70 2.31 -4.94
N ALA A 126 15.95 2.79 -3.72
CA ALA A 126 14.97 3.54 -2.94
C ALA A 126 14.56 4.84 -3.66
N LYS A 127 15.55 5.55 -4.20
CA LYS A 127 15.29 6.74 -5.04
C LYS A 127 14.47 6.40 -6.28
N ILE A 128 14.84 5.35 -7.02
CA ILE A 128 14.09 4.92 -8.21
C ILE A 128 12.63 4.59 -7.87
N ALA A 129 12.39 3.88 -6.76
CA ALA A 129 11.02 3.55 -6.33
C ALA A 129 10.18 4.79 -6.07
N LYS A 130 10.71 5.77 -5.33
CA LYS A 130 10.03 7.05 -5.04
C LYS A 130 9.80 7.87 -6.31
N ASP A 131 10.82 8.02 -7.15
CA ASP A 131 10.72 8.75 -8.42
C ASP A 131 9.68 8.13 -9.36
N THR A 132 9.60 6.78 -9.40
CA THR A 132 8.61 6.07 -10.22
C THR A 132 7.19 6.24 -9.69
N GLY A 133 7.00 6.23 -8.38
CA GLY A 133 5.71 6.51 -7.74
C GLY A 133 5.23 7.93 -8.07
N SER A 134 6.10 8.93 -7.93
CA SER A 134 5.81 10.32 -8.29
C SER A 134 5.53 10.50 -9.79
N ALA A 135 6.23 9.76 -10.66
CA ALA A 135 5.96 9.78 -12.11
C ALA A 135 4.57 9.20 -12.43
N ALA A 136 4.16 8.12 -11.76
CA ALA A 136 2.81 7.57 -11.91
C ALA A 136 1.73 8.57 -11.50
N GLN A 137 1.92 9.29 -10.39
CA GLN A 137 1.01 10.36 -9.96
C GLN A 137 0.96 11.51 -10.97
N SER A 138 2.11 11.92 -11.52
CA SER A 138 2.16 12.95 -12.55
C SER A 138 1.37 12.57 -13.80
N LEU A 139 1.45 11.30 -14.23
CA LEU A 139 0.66 10.78 -15.36
C LEU A 139 -0.83 10.76 -15.06
N ALA A 140 -1.24 10.41 -13.85
CA ALA A 140 -2.64 10.42 -13.43
C ALA A 140 -3.22 11.85 -13.44
N LEU A 141 -2.46 12.83 -12.95
CA LEU A 141 -2.84 14.23 -12.99
C LEU A 141 -2.89 14.77 -14.43
N LEU A 142 -1.92 14.43 -15.27
CA LEU A 142 -1.93 14.82 -16.69
C LEU A 142 -3.15 14.24 -17.42
N MET A 143 -3.46 12.98 -17.20
CA MET A 143 -4.66 12.35 -17.74
C MET A 143 -5.93 13.07 -17.27
N MET A 144 -6.01 13.42 -16.00
CA MET A 144 -7.14 14.18 -15.45
C MET A 144 -7.29 15.54 -16.16
N VAL A 145 -6.18 16.27 -16.37
CA VAL A 145 -6.20 17.55 -17.11
C VAL A 145 -6.74 17.36 -18.54
N ILE A 146 -6.24 16.35 -19.27
CA ILE A 146 -6.69 16.06 -20.63
C ILE A 146 -8.19 15.77 -20.65
N LEU A 147 -8.68 14.92 -19.74
CA LEU A 147 -10.10 14.56 -19.64
C LEU A 147 -10.99 15.74 -19.26
N TRP A 148 -10.48 16.73 -18.56
CA TRP A 148 -11.18 17.98 -18.25
C TRP A 148 -11.24 18.93 -19.44
N LEU A 149 -10.17 19.04 -20.21
CA LEU A 149 -10.12 19.92 -21.38
C LEU A 149 -11.10 19.51 -22.50
N LEU A 150 -11.29 18.20 -22.71
CA LEU A 150 -12.15 17.67 -23.77
C LEU A 150 -13.62 18.14 -23.67
N PRO A 151 -14.33 17.95 -22.54
CA PRO A 151 -15.72 18.38 -22.44
C PRO A 151 -15.86 19.92 -22.32
N LEU A 152 -14.85 20.61 -21.80
CA LEU A 152 -14.85 22.08 -21.74
C LEU A 152 -14.74 22.72 -23.14
N SER A 153 -14.03 22.09 -24.08
CA SER A 153 -13.92 22.58 -25.46
C SER A 153 -15.21 22.46 -26.26
N ASN A 154 -16.21 21.73 -25.75
CA ASN A 154 -17.51 21.49 -26.40
C ASN A 154 -18.70 22.19 -25.68
N LEU A 155 -18.40 23.09 -24.72
CA LEU A 155 -19.38 23.97 -24.09
C LEU A 155 -19.57 25.24 -24.92
#